data_418b09ece5a58b6b8867cd159a391723
#
_entry.id   418b09ece5a58b6b8867cd159a391723
#
_cell.length_a   1.000
_cell.length_b   1.000
_cell.length_c   1.000
_cell.angle_alpha   90.00
_cell.angle_beta   90.00
_cell.angle_gamma   90.00
#
_symmetry.space_group_name_H-M   'P 1'
#
loop_
_entity.id
_entity.type
_entity.pdbx_description
1 polymer ?
#
loop_
_entity_poly.entity_id
_entity_poly.type
_entity_poly.pdbx_seq_one_letter_code
_entity_poly.pdbx_strand_id
1 'polypeptide(L)'
;MTPEKFQMFENRLLKNYKHRLKQAKRLNVTCWRLYDHDLPEFPICVELYEEYIYIAEYNRRHALTDEEHGIWFEETKKIIADMTGVPIDKMFVKLRKRMSHREGQYEKEAVTESKIITVQENGLQFLVNLTDYLDTGLFLDHRVTRQMVQAEAKDTHFLNLFSYTSSF
;
A
#
# COMPACT_ATOMS: atom_id res chain seq x y z
N MET A 1 16.05 -16.66 -6.52
CA MET A 1 15.07 -17.02 -5.45
C MET A 1 14.62 -18.47 -5.65
N THR A 2 14.42 -19.28 -4.59
CA THR A 2 13.98 -20.68 -4.74
C THR A 2 12.45 -20.80 -4.80
N PRO A 3 11.91 -21.86 -5.47
CA PRO A 3 10.46 -22.08 -5.54
C PRO A 3 9.79 -22.19 -4.17
N GLU A 4 10.45 -22.76 -3.18
CA GLU A 4 9.92 -22.91 -1.82
C GLU A 4 9.65 -21.55 -1.16
N LYS A 5 10.50 -20.53 -1.43
CA LYS A 5 10.30 -19.18 -0.90
C LYS A 5 9.09 -18.49 -1.51
N PHE A 6 8.85 -18.66 -2.81
CA PHE A 6 7.63 -18.18 -3.45
C PHE A 6 6.39 -18.88 -2.90
N GLN A 7 6.46 -20.19 -2.68
CA GLN A 7 5.35 -20.92 -2.05
C GLN A 7 5.07 -20.43 -0.61
N MET A 8 6.12 -20.09 0.16
CA MET A 8 5.96 -19.49 1.49
C MET A 8 5.27 -18.10 1.40
N PHE A 9 5.63 -17.31 0.42
CA PHE A 9 5.02 -16.00 0.17
C PHE A 9 3.54 -16.15 -0.21
N GLU A 10 3.22 -17.01 -1.15
CA GLU A 10 1.84 -17.32 -1.57
C GLU A 10 0.98 -17.78 -0.39
N ASN A 11 1.46 -18.71 0.42
CA ASN A 11 0.76 -19.18 1.60
C ASN A 11 0.50 -18.06 2.63
N ARG A 12 1.50 -17.17 2.81
CA ARG A 12 1.36 -16.00 3.70
C ARG A 12 0.33 -15.03 3.16
N LEU A 13 0.38 -14.71 1.87
CA LEU A 13 -0.60 -13.84 1.22
C LEU A 13 -2.01 -14.40 1.32
N LEU A 14 -2.20 -15.69 1.06
CA LEU A 14 -3.50 -16.35 1.14
C LEU A 14 -4.11 -16.25 2.53
N LYS A 15 -3.30 -16.48 3.57
CA LYS A 15 -3.73 -16.34 4.97
C LYS A 15 -4.15 -14.90 5.26
N ASN A 16 -3.31 -13.95 4.88
CA ASN A 16 -3.58 -12.53 5.10
C ASN A 16 -4.82 -12.06 4.33
N TYR A 17 -4.93 -12.43 3.05
CA TYR A 17 -6.04 -12.04 2.18
C TYR A 17 -7.38 -12.48 2.75
N LYS A 18 -7.53 -13.76 3.12
CA LYS A 18 -8.77 -14.29 3.74
C LYS A 18 -9.15 -13.51 5.00
N HIS A 19 -8.18 -13.23 5.84
CA HIS A 19 -8.43 -12.51 7.10
C HIS A 19 -8.77 -11.03 6.87
N ARG A 20 -7.95 -10.34 6.08
CA ARG A 20 -8.09 -8.89 5.83
C ARG A 20 -9.31 -8.56 4.99
N LEU A 21 -9.63 -9.38 3.99
CA LEU A 21 -10.84 -9.19 3.18
C LEU A 21 -12.12 -9.31 4.03
N LYS A 22 -12.18 -10.30 4.95
CA LYS A 22 -13.29 -10.41 5.90
C LYS A 22 -13.41 -9.18 6.79
N GLN A 23 -12.29 -8.66 7.26
CA GLN A 23 -12.24 -7.45 8.07
C GLN A 23 -12.67 -6.21 7.27
N ALA A 24 -12.16 -6.04 6.04
CA ALA A 24 -12.51 -4.93 5.15
C ALA A 24 -14.02 -4.89 4.86
N LYS A 25 -14.60 -6.06 4.52
CA LYS A 25 -16.05 -6.18 4.31
C LYS A 25 -16.86 -5.81 5.56
N ARG A 26 -16.44 -6.28 6.75
CA ARG A 26 -17.13 -5.96 8.02
C ARG A 26 -17.07 -4.47 8.35
N LEU A 27 -15.94 -3.81 8.05
CA LEU A 27 -15.73 -2.40 8.32
C LEU A 27 -16.22 -1.50 7.18
N ASN A 28 -16.71 -2.10 6.09
CA ASN A 28 -17.11 -1.38 4.87
C ASN A 28 -16.02 -0.41 4.38
N VAL A 29 -14.79 -0.93 4.22
CA VAL A 29 -13.64 -0.17 3.73
C VAL A 29 -13.15 -0.74 2.41
N THR A 30 -12.72 0.13 1.51
CA THR A 30 -12.25 -0.24 0.16
C THR A 30 -10.75 -0.08 -0.02
N CYS A 31 -10.04 0.28 1.05
CA CYS A 31 -8.59 0.38 1.09
C CYS A 31 -8.02 -0.32 2.32
N TRP A 32 -7.03 -1.19 2.14
CA TRP A 32 -6.45 -1.96 3.24
C TRP A 32 -5.12 -2.60 2.86
N ARG A 33 -4.26 -2.82 3.89
CA ARG A 33 -2.96 -3.45 3.72
C ARG A 33 -3.09 -4.97 3.74
N LEU A 34 -2.62 -5.61 2.66
CA LEU A 34 -2.61 -7.06 2.50
C LEU A 34 -1.37 -7.69 3.14
N TYR A 35 -0.18 -7.08 2.89
CA TYR A 35 1.10 -7.63 3.27
C TYR A 35 2.05 -6.50 3.70
N ASP A 36 2.85 -6.73 4.74
CA ASP A 36 3.76 -5.74 5.31
C ASP A 36 5.06 -6.40 5.81
N HIS A 37 5.98 -6.68 4.90
CA HIS A 37 7.31 -7.26 5.21
C HIS A 37 7.28 -8.54 6.06
N ASP A 38 6.21 -9.32 5.98
CA ASP A 38 6.02 -10.52 6.81
C ASP A 38 7.15 -11.57 6.63
N LEU A 39 7.81 -11.56 5.48
CA LEU A 39 8.93 -12.43 5.14
C LEU A 39 10.14 -11.59 4.71
N PRO A 40 11.35 -11.87 5.25
CA PRO A 40 12.55 -11.08 4.94
C PRO A 40 12.97 -11.14 3.46
N GLU A 41 12.59 -12.20 2.73
CA GLU A 41 12.85 -12.36 1.31
C GLU A 41 11.93 -11.51 0.42
N PHE A 42 10.84 -11.01 0.98
CA PHE A 42 9.85 -10.17 0.29
C PHE A 42 9.68 -8.84 1.03
N PRO A 43 10.67 -7.92 0.90
CA PRO A 43 10.68 -6.63 1.60
C PRO A 43 9.74 -5.64 0.90
N ILE A 44 8.50 -6.01 0.76
CA ILE A 44 7.45 -5.19 0.13
C ILE A 44 6.29 -4.95 1.08
N CYS A 45 5.59 -3.86 0.86
CA CYS A 45 4.26 -3.62 1.39
C CYS A 45 3.27 -3.68 0.24
N VAL A 46 2.16 -4.41 0.40
CA VAL A 46 1.11 -4.54 -0.60
C VAL A 46 -0.19 -4.01 -0.03
N GLU A 47 -0.76 -3.01 -0.67
CA GLU A 47 -2.01 -2.37 -0.27
C GLU A 47 -3.03 -2.43 -1.42
N LEU A 48 -4.28 -2.68 -1.07
CA LEU A 48 -5.41 -2.62 -1.99
C LEU A 48 -6.12 -1.27 -1.84
N TYR A 49 -6.48 -0.68 -2.98
CA TYR A 49 -7.24 0.55 -3.10
C TYR A 49 -8.29 0.36 -4.19
N GLU A 50 -9.54 0.05 -3.79
CA GLU A 50 -10.61 -0.35 -4.73
C GLU A 50 -10.18 -1.55 -5.61
N GLU A 51 -10.07 -1.35 -6.90
CA GLU A 51 -9.64 -2.33 -7.90
C GLU A 51 -8.14 -2.27 -8.23
N TYR A 52 -7.36 -1.48 -7.49
CA TYR A 52 -5.94 -1.25 -7.71
C TYR A 52 -5.09 -1.81 -6.58
N ILE A 53 -3.85 -2.14 -6.92
CA ILE A 53 -2.83 -2.53 -5.94
C ILE A 53 -1.70 -1.51 -5.97
N TYR A 54 -1.28 -1.11 -4.79
CA TYR A 54 -0.08 -0.32 -4.57
C TYR A 54 0.98 -1.21 -3.90
N ILE A 55 2.16 -1.28 -4.50
CA ILE A 55 3.29 -2.04 -3.98
C ILE A 55 4.42 -1.06 -3.66
N ALA A 56 4.75 -0.94 -2.37
CA ALA A 56 5.95 -0.24 -1.94
C ALA A 56 7.06 -1.27 -1.72
N GLU A 57 8.10 -1.21 -2.56
CA GLU A 57 9.30 -2.02 -2.37
C GLU A 57 10.31 -1.24 -1.54
N TYR A 58 10.85 -1.88 -0.50
CA TYR A 58 11.88 -1.29 0.33
C TYR A 58 13.25 -1.75 -0.13
N ASN A 59 14.10 -0.79 -0.49
CA ASN A 59 15.47 -1.06 -0.88
C ASN A 59 16.23 -1.64 0.32
N ARG A 60 16.28 -2.96 0.41
CA ARG A 60 17.24 -3.69 1.23
C ARG A 60 18.43 -4.08 0.35
N ARG A 61 19.61 -4.21 0.95
CA ARG A 61 20.77 -4.79 0.25
C ARG A 61 20.46 -6.26 -0.04
N HIS A 62 19.84 -6.52 -1.21
CA HIS A 62 19.68 -7.87 -1.71
C HIS A 62 21.03 -8.36 -2.27
N ALA A 63 21.29 -9.66 -2.08
CA ALA A 63 22.39 -10.33 -2.78
C ALA A 63 22.00 -10.70 -4.24
N LEU A 64 20.89 -10.17 -4.76
CA LEU A 64 20.41 -10.40 -6.12
C LEU A 64 21.04 -9.40 -7.08
N THR A 65 21.38 -9.87 -8.28
CA THR A 65 21.68 -9.00 -9.42
C THR A 65 20.41 -8.29 -9.90
N ASP A 66 20.55 -7.24 -10.72
CA ASP A 66 19.39 -6.51 -11.26
C ASP A 66 18.47 -7.41 -12.10
N GLU A 67 19.06 -8.37 -12.85
CA GLU A 67 18.31 -9.37 -13.62
C GLU A 67 17.54 -10.33 -12.70
N GLU A 68 18.19 -10.88 -11.70
CA GLU A 68 17.55 -11.77 -10.72
C GLU A 68 16.46 -11.05 -9.93
N HIS A 69 16.66 -9.77 -9.61
CA HIS A 69 15.66 -8.92 -8.98
C HIS A 69 14.45 -8.71 -9.89
N GLY A 70 14.67 -8.42 -11.18
CA GLY A 70 13.59 -8.29 -12.15
C GLY A 70 12.74 -9.56 -12.24
N ILE A 71 13.36 -10.74 -12.35
CA ILE A 71 12.66 -12.02 -12.38
C ILE A 71 11.87 -12.26 -11.09
N TRP A 72 12.49 -12.01 -9.94
CA TRP A 72 11.84 -12.13 -8.63
C TRP A 72 10.61 -11.22 -8.51
N PHE A 73 10.73 -9.98 -8.97
CA PHE A 73 9.67 -9.01 -8.84
C PHE A 73 8.49 -9.31 -9.78
N GLU A 74 8.76 -9.74 -11.02
CA GLU A 74 7.71 -10.17 -11.95
C GLU A 74 6.95 -11.39 -11.42
N GLU A 75 7.64 -12.39 -10.85
CA GLU A 75 6.99 -13.55 -10.26
C GLU A 75 6.18 -13.16 -9.01
N THR A 76 6.69 -12.23 -8.19
CA THR A 76 5.97 -11.69 -7.04
C THR A 76 4.67 -11.01 -7.46
N LYS A 77 4.67 -10.20 -8.54
CA LYS A 77 3.47 -9.56 -9.08
C LYS A 77 2.44 -10.56 -9.60
N LYS A 78 2.90 -11.63 -10.26
CA LYS A 78 2.00 -12.70 -10.72
C LYS A 78 1.29 -13.38 -9.55
N ILE A 79 2.02 -13.75 -8.51
CA ILE A 79 1.43 -14.36 -7.30
C ILE A 79 0.39 -13.42 -6.67
N ILE A 80 0.68 -12.12 -6.60
CA ILE A 80 -0.27 -11.13 -6.09
C ILE A 80 -1.50 -11.04 -7.00
N ALA A 81 -1.33 -11.03 -8.32
CA ALA A 81 -2.42 -10.99 -9.30
C ALA A 81 -3.34 -12.21 -9.17
N ASP A 82 -2.75 -13.40 -9.15
CA ASP A 82 -3.49 -14.67 -9.05
C ASP A 82 -4.28 -14.76 -7.74
N MET A 83 -3.69 -14.25 -6.65
CA MET A 83 -4.32 -14.26 -5.32
C MET A 83 -5.47 -13.27 -5.20
N THR A 84 -5.32 -12.08 -5.76
CA THR A 84 -6.26 -10.96 -5.56
C THR A 84 -7.29 -10.84 -6.69
N GLY A 85 -7.00 -11.41 -7.86
CA GLY A 85 -7.76 -11.21 -9.09
C GLY A 85 -7.52 -9.85 -9.75
N VAL A 86 -6.60 -9.04 -9.22
CA VAL A 86 -6.26 -7.72 -9.78
C VAL A 86 -5.17 -7.90 -10.84
N PRO A 87 -5.38 -7.49 -12.09
CA PRO A 87 -4.40 -7.66 -13.15
C PRO A 87 -3.17 -6.75 -12.94
N ILE A 88 -2.03 -7.16 -13.50
CA ILE A 88 -0.73 -6.50 -13.28
C ILE A 88 -0.71 -5.05 -13.77
N ASP A 89 -1.46 -4.71 -14.81
CA ASP A 89 -1.59 -3.34 -15.33
C ASP A 89 -2.32 -2.37 -14.38
N LYS A 90 -3.01 -2.91 -13.37
CA LYS A 90 -3.61 -2.15 -12.27
C LYS A 90 -2.74 -2.12 -11.00
N MET A 91 -1.47 -2.52 -11.11
CA MET A 91 -0.51 -2.47 -10.01
C MET A 91 0.43 -1.28 -10.15
N PHE A 92 0.47 -0.43 -9.14
CA PHE A 92 1.38 0.72 -9.04
C PHE A 92 2.54 0.37 -8.10
N VAL A 93 3.76 0.53 -8.59
CA VAL A 93 4.97 0.14 -7.86
C VAL A 93 5.79 1.36 -7.52
N LYS A 94 6.21 1.48 -6.27
CA LYS A 94 7.11 2.52 -5.79
C LYS A 94 8.30 1.92 -5.07
N LEU A 95 9.50 2.34 -5.47
CA LEU A 95 10.73 1.94 -4.82
C LEU A 95 11.06 2.93 -3.68
N ARG A 96 10.94 2.48 -2.44
CA ARG A 96 11.33 3.24 -1.25
C ARG A 96 12.83 3.10 -1.01
N LYS A 97 13.61 4.03 -1.53
CA LYS A 97 15.04 4.14 -1.22
C LYS A 97 15.21 4.72 0.19
N ARG A 98 16.16 4.19 0.96
CA ARG A 98 16.53 4.79 2.24
C ARG A 98 17.28 6.09 1.95
N MET A 99 16.58 7.21 1.99
CA MET A 99 17.17 8.52 1.76
C MET A 99 17.91 9.00 3.01
N SER A 100 19.08 9.58 2.85
CA SER A 100 19.87 10.19 3.95
C SER A 100 19.23 11.49 4.45
N HIS A 101 18.39 12.12 3.63
CA HIS A 101 17.67 13.35 3.96
C HIS A 101 16.21 13.25 3.57
N ARG A 102 15.30 13.92 4.31
CA ARG A 102 13.84 13.90 4.12
C ARG A 102 13.38 14.68 2.87
N GLU A 103 14.23 15.47 2.24
CA GLU A 103 13.87 16.44 1.21
C GLU A 103 13.24 15.82 -0.05
N GLY A 104 13.62 14.59 -0.44
CA GLY A 104 13.06 13.95 -1.64
C GLY A 104 11.77 13.13 -1.42
N GLN A 105 11.29 13.00 -0.19
CA GLN A 105 10.16 12.11 0.13
C GLN A 105 8.82 12.66 -0.38
N TYR A 106 8.72 13.97 -0.58
CA TYR A 106 7.50 14.67 -0.99
C TYR A 106 7.60 15.25 -2.41
N GLU A 107 8.67 14.93 -3.13
CA GLU A 107 8.81 15.37 -4.52
C GLU A 107 7.83 14.63 -5.41
N LYS A 108 7.20 15.39 -6.32
CA LYS A 108 6.32 14.83 -7.34
C LYS A 108 7.16 14.08 -8.37
N GLU A 109 6.86 12.80 -8.57
CA GLU A 109 7.50 12.05 -9.64
C GLU A 109 6.99 12.51 -11.02
N ALA A 110 7.88 12.53 -12.01
CA ALA A 110 7.51 12.85 -13.38
C ALA A 110 6.72 11.67 -13.97
N VAL A 111 5.39 11.72 -13.87
CA VAL A 111 4.49 10.73 -14.45
C VAL A 111 3.73 11.33 -15.63
N THR A 112 3.44 10.52 -16.63
CA THR A 112 2.73 10.95 -17.84
C THR A 112 1.26 11.23 -17.55
N GLU A 113 0.66 10.46 -16.63
CA GLU A 113 -0.74 10.56 -16.25
C GLU A 113 -0.92 10.26 -14.77
N SER A 114 -1.58 11.17 -14.05
CA SER A 114 -1.88 11.00 -12.62
C SER A 114 -3.05 10.05 -12.40
N LYS A 115 -2.86 9.04 -11.55
CA LYS A 115 -3.92 8.13 -11.14
C LYS A 115 -4.40 8.49 -9.74
N ILE A 116 -5.49 9.25 -9.68
CA ILE A 116 -6.18 9.63 -8.45
C ILE A 116 -7.50 8.87 -8.41
N ILE A 117 -7.79 8.24 -7.28
CA ILE A 117 -9.03 7.49 -7.07
C ILE A 117 -9.67 7.87 -5.73
N THR A 118 -10.96 7.60 -5.61
CA THR A 118 -11.70 7.75 -4.36
C THR A 118 -11.78 6.40 -3.67
N VAL A 119 -11.47 6.36 -2.37
CA VAL A 119 -11.62 5.19 -1.52
C VAL A 119 -12.55 5.49 -0.35
N GLN A 120 -13.12 4.44 0.25
CA GLN A 120 -14.05 4.58 1.35
C GLN A 120 -13.49 4.02 2.66
N GLU A 121 -13.64 4.79 3.74
CA GLU A 121 -13.25 4.38 5.09
C GLU A 121 -14.17 5.05 6.13
N ASN A 122 -14.77 4.25 7.04
CA ASN A 122 -15.63 4.75 8.13
C ASN A 122 -16.77 5.68 7.68
N GLY A 123 -17.35 5.43 6.50
CA GLY A 123 -18.41 6.28 5.93
C GLY A 123 -17.91 7.57 5.29
N LEU A 124 -16.61 7.83 5.29
CA LEU A 124 -15.95 8.96 4.63
C LEU A 124 -15.31 8.52 3.31
N GLN A 125 -15.13 9.47 2.41
CA GLN A 125 -14.43 9.29 1.15
C GLN A 125 -13.10 10.04 1.18
N PHE A 126 -12.03 9.39 0.73
CA PHE A 126 -10.70 9.96 0.63
C PHE A 126 -10.19 9.85 -0.79
N LEU A 127 -9.53 10.91 -1.26
CA LEU A 127 -8.76 10.86 -2.50
C LEU A 127 -7.37 10.31 -2.21
N VAL A 128 -6.96 9.32 -2.98
CA VAL A 128 -5.61 8.73 -2.93
C VAL A 128 -4.95 8.84 -4.29
N ASN A 129 -3.66 9.14 -4.28
CA ASN A 129 -2.85 9.27 -5.49
C ASN A 129 -1.89 8.09 -5.59
N LEU A 130 -2.02 7.27 -6.63
CA LEU A 130 -1.24 6.05 -6.80
C LEU A 130 0.06 6.26 -7.59
N THR A 131 0.26 7.42 -8.23
CA THR A 131 1.34 7.64 -9.20
C THR A 131 2.29 8.77 -8.87
N ASP A 132 1.79 9.92 -8.43
CA ASP A 132 2.57 11.17 -8.44
C ASP A 132 3.58 11.27 -7.30
N TYR A 133 3.31 10.62 -6.19
CA TYR A 133 4.10 10.70 -4.98
C TYR A 133 4.51 9.32 -4.47
N LEU A 134 5.51 9.30 -3.60
CA LEU A 134 5.95 8.07 -2.95
C LEU A 134 4.88 7.47 -2.03
N ASP A 135 4.06 8.29 -1.39
CA ASP A 135 2.95 7.88 -0.56
C ASP A 135 1.60 8.18 -1.24
N THR A 136 0.61 7.36 -1.00
CA THR A 136 -0.74 7.53 -1.56
C THR A 136 -1.51 8.70 -0.96
N GLY A 137 -1.00 9.29 0.12
CA GLY A 137 -1.63 10.38 0.87
C GLY A 137 -2.58 9.91 1.98
N LEU A 138 -2.95 8.64 2.03
CA LEU A 138 -3.78 8.07 3.09
C LEU A 138 -3.03 6.99 3.86
N PHE A 139 -2.72 7.24 5.12
CA PHE A 139 -2.07 6.27 6.01
C PHE A 139 -3.09 5.30 6.60
N LEU A 140 -3.08 4.05 6.11
CA LEU A 140 -4.08 3.03 6.46
C LEU A 140 -4.02 2.56 7.93
N ASP A 141 -2.86 2.68 8.56
CA ASP A 141 -2.63 2.37 9.98
C ASP A 141 -3.27 3.39 10.93
N HIS A 142 -3.56 4.61 10.46
CA HIS A 142 -4.24 5.65 11.24
C HIS A 142 -5.78 5.57 11.19
N ARG A 143 -6.36 4.54 10.58
CA ARG A 143 -7.81 4.38 10.43
C ARG A 143 -8.57 4.49 11.75
N VAL A 144 -8.10 3.81 12.78
CA VAL A 144 -8.74 3.84 14.10
C VAL A 144 -8.65 5.24 14.70
N THR A 145 -7.50 5.89 14.60
CA THR A 145 -7.30 7.26 15.09
C THR A 145 -8.21 8.24 14.37
N ARG A 146 -8.35 8.14 13.03
CA ARG A 146 -9.30 8.99 12.28
C ARG A 146 -10.73 8.78 12.74
N GLN A 147 -11.13 7.54 13.01
CA GLN A 147 -12.48 7.25 13.51
C GLN A 147 -12.71 7.84 14.90
N MET A 148 -11.72 7.81 15.79
CA MET A 148 -11.79 8.44 17.12
C MET A 148 -11.93 9.97 16.98
N VAL A 149 -11.06 10.59 16.16
CA VAL A 149 -11.13 12.04 15.90
C VAL A 149 -12.48 12.42 15.31
N GLN A 150 -13.01 11.68 14.35
CA GLN A 150 -14.33 11.92 13.76
C GLN A 150 -15.44 11.92 14.82
N ALA A 151 -15.38 11.00 15.78
CA ALA A 151 -16.38 10.89 16.83
C ALA A 151 -16.26 12.04 17.86
N GLU A 152 -15.03 12.41 18.23
CA GLU A 152 -14.76 13.42 19.26
C GLU A 152 -14.87 14.85 18.73
N ALA A 153 -14.55 15.08 17.45
CA ALA A 153 -14.59 16.40 16.82
C ALA A 153 -16.00 16.83 16.38
N LYS A 154 -17.00 15.95 16.51
CA LYS A 154 -18.37 16.27 16.13
C LYS A 154 -18.90 17.48 16.89
N ASP A 155 -19.43 18.47 16.13
CA ASP A 155 -19.97 19.73 16.67
C ASP A 155 -18.96 20.57 17.48
N THR A 156 -17.64 20.39 17.21
CA THR A 156 -16.56 21.13 17.86
C THR A 156 -15.65 21.83 16.85
N HIS A 157 -14.72 22.65 17.34
CA HIS A 157 -13.62 23.19 16.54
C HIS A 157 -12.41 22.28 16.66
N PHE A 158 -11.96 21.70 15.55
CA PHE A 158 -10.79 20.83 15.48
C PHE A 158 -9.63 21.55 14.79
N LEU A 159 -8.47 21.61 15.46
CA LEU A 159 -7.23 22.16 14.90
C LEU A 159 -6.23 21.03 14.64
N ASN A 160 -5.91 20.78 13.37
CA ASN A 160 -4.86 19.84 12.98
C ASN A 160 -3.57 20.61 12.67
N LEU A 161 -2.56 20.53 13.57
CA LEU A 161 -1.28 21.22 13.44
C LEU A 161 -0.30 20.52 12.51
N PHE A 162 -0.56 19.28 12.12
CA PHE A 162 0.31 18.48 11.24
C PHE A 162 -0.52 17.73 10.20
N SER A 163 -1.25 18.49 9.39
CA SER A 163 -2.34 17.95 8.56
C SER A 163 -1.90 17.10 7.37
N TYR A 164 -0.69 17.28 6.83
CA TYR A 164 -0.20 16.60 5.62
C TYR A 164 -1.22 16.66 4.47
N THR A 165 -2.03 15.59 4.29
CA THR A 165 -3.11 15.53 3.29
C THR A 165 -4.49 15.88 3.87
N SER A 166 -4.56 16.34 5.12
CA SER A 166 -5.80 16.67 5.82
C SER A 166 -6.81 15.50 5.89
N SER A 167 -6.29 14.27 6.07
CA SER A 167 -7.13 13.08 6.19
C SER A 167 -7.73 12.86 7.59
N PHE A 168 -7.50 13.79 8.51
CA PHE A 168 -8.12 13.85 9.83
C PHE A 168 -9.16 14.96 9.88
#